data_ad55b35e76456efb841b70fbb3c6760a
#
_entry.id   ad55b35e76456efb841b70fbb3c6760a
#
_cell.length_a   1.000
_cell.length_b   1.000
_cell.length_c   1.000
_cell.angle_alpha   90.00
_cell.angle_beta   90.00
_cell.angle_gamma   90.00
#
_symmetry.space_group_name_H-M   'P 1'
#
loop_
_entity.id
_entity.type
_entity.pdbx_description
1 polymer ?
#
loop_
_entity_poly.entity_id
_entity_poly.type
_entity_poly.pdbx_seq_one_letter_code
_entity_poly.pdbx_strand_id
1 'polypeptide(L)'
;CLTYDHAARALSDKSHVVLTGNPVRASVFAATRAEGRAAFGVPEDARMLLVTGGSLGARHLNAAIVQHKDMLLGYPDLHIVHVTGPKELDSVTEQLALTDEQAKRWRLMGYTDQMGLAMAAADAIVSRAGATSLAEISARHIPALLVPFPYATEDHQTMNARACVEAGAAF
;
A
#
# COMPACT_ATOMS: atom_id res chain seq x y z
N CYS A 1 -15.92 -19.21 -3.73
CA CYS A 1 -14.74 -18.92 -2.92
C CYS A 1 -14.88 -17.56 -2.25
N LEU A 2 -14.47 -17.45 -1.00
CA LEU A 2 -14.48 -16.20 -0.24
C LEU A 2 -13.09 -15.83 0.24
N THR A 3 -12.84 -14.52 0.35
CA THR A 3 -11.60 -13.98 0.90
C THR A 3 -11.65 -13.93 2.44
N TYR A 4 -12.81 -13.58 2.99
CA TYR A 4 -13.02 -13.40 4.43
C TYR A 4 -14.29 -14.13 4.88
N ASP A 5 -14.26 -14.71 6.07
CA ASP A 5 -15.39 -15.46 6.64
C ASP A 5 -16.65 -14.60 6.83
N HIS A 6 -16.49 -13.32 7.19
CA HIS A 6 -17.63 -12.42 7.35
C HIS A 6 -18.47 -12.24 6.08
N ALA A 7 -17.86 -12.39 4.88
CA ALA A 7 -18.59 -12.32 3.61
C ALA A 7 -19.59 -13.46 3.43
N ALA A 8 -19.43 -14.58 4.14
CA ALA A 8 -20.39 -15.68 4.13
C ALA A 8 -21.74 -15.29 4.75
N ARG A 9 -21.78 -14.25 5.59
CA ARG A 9 -23.02 -13.80 6.25
C ARG A 9 -24.04 -13.22 5.29
N ALA A 10 -23.57 -12.66 4.17
CA ALA A 10 -24.42 -12.09 3.12
C ALA A 10 -25.02 -13.13 2.16
N LEU A 11 -24.60 -14.39 2.24
CA LEU A 11 -25.04 -15.45 1.36
C LEU A 11 -26.24 -16.20 1.96
N SER A 12 -27.29 -16.40 1.14
CA SER A 12 -28.47 -17.18 1.49
C SER A 12 -28.19 -18.67 1.55
N ASP A 13 -27.35 -19.19 0.64
CA ASP A 13 -26.88 -20.58 0.60
C ASP A 13 -25.36 -20.65 0.87
N LYS A 14 -24.99 -21.44 1.85
CA LYS A 14 -23.59 -21.62 2.29
C LYS A 14 -23.05 -23.01 1.98
N SER A 15 -23.82 -23.89 1.35
CA SER A 15 -23.47 -25.29 1.11
C SER A 15 -22.22 -25.47 0.26
N HIS A 16 -21.89 -24.49 -0.59
CA HIS A 16 -20.74 -24.52 -1.49
C HIS A 16 -19.73 -23.41 -1.22
N VAL A 17 -19.73 -22.86 0.00
CA VAL A 17 -18.79 -21.80 0.40
C VAL A 17 -17.46 -22.40 0.86
N VAL A 18 -16.38 -21.93 0.24
CA VAL A 18 -15.01 -22.28 0.63
C VAL A 18 -14.24 -20.98 0.88
N LEU A 19 -13.64 -20.88 2.05
CA LEU A 19 -12.73 -19.79 2.39
C LEU A 19 -11.35 -20.11 1.79
N THR A 20 -10.98 -19.39 0.73
CA THR A 20 -9.74 -19.63 -0.02
C THR A 20 -8.71 -18.51 0.16
N GLY A 21 -9.11 -17.39 0.76
CA GLY A 21 -8.35 -16.15 0.69
C GLY A 21 -8.42 -15.52 -0.71
N ASN A 22 -7.67 -14.42 -0.89
CA ASN A 22 -7.56 -13.75 -2.18
C ASN A 22 -6.27 -14.22 -2.90
N PRO A 23 -6.31 -14.47 -4.22
CA PRO A 23 -5.11 -14.88 -4.94
C PRO A 23 -4.08 -13.74 -4.95
N VAL A 24 -2.83 -14.09 -4.71
CA VAL A 24 -1.68 -13.17 -4.75
C VAL A 24 -0.88 -13.42 -6.01
N ARG A 25 -0.48 -12.35 -6.69
CA ARG A 25 0.30 -12.43 -7.93
C ARG A 25 1.66 -13.10 -7.69
N ALA A 26 2.07 -13.97 -8.60
CA ALA A 26 3.37 -14.64 -8.51
C ALA A 26 4.55 -13.65 -8.43
N SER A 27 4.47 -12.50 -9.11
CA SER A 27 5.48 -11.44 -9.06
C SER A 27 5.67 -10.85 -7.66
N VAL A 28 4.66 -10.90 -6.80
CA VAL A 28 4.78 -10.45 -5.40
C VAL A 28 5.66 -11.41 -4.60
N PHE A 29 5.53 -12.72 -4.81
CA PHE A 29 6.36 -13.71 -4.11
C PHE A 29 7.79 -13.81 -4.67
N ALA A 30 7.95 -13.68 -6.01
CA ALA A 30 9.23 -13.84 -6.67
C ALA A 30 10.22 -12.70 -6.40
N ALA A 31 9.71 -11.48 -6.12
CA ALA A 31 10.54 -10.30 -5.90
C ALA A 31 11.37 -10.41 -4.61
N THR A 32 12.65 -10.14 -4.69
CA THR A 32 13.55 -10.05 -3.53
C THR A 32 13.70 -8.61 -3.04
N ARG A 33 14.07 -8.43 -1.77
CA ARG A 33 14.33 -7.12 -1.18
C ARG A 33 15.45 -6.38 -1.92
N ALA A 34 16.53 -7.08 -2.26
CA ALA A 34 17.67 -6.50 -2.96
C ALA A 34 17.29 -6.00 -4.37
N GLU A 35 16.55 -6.80 -5.14
CA GLU A 35 16.04 -6.40 -6.45
C GLU A 35 15.11 -5.18 -6.34
N GLY A 36 14.19 -5.19 -5.36
CA GLY A 36 13.29 -4.08 -5.14
C GLY A 36 14.02 -2.79 -4.76
N ARG A 37 14.99 -2.85 -3.85
CA ARG A 37 15.80 -1.70 -3.46
C ARG A 37 16.62 -1.14 -4.63
N ALA A 38 17.23 -2.01 -5.42
CA ALA A 38 17.95 -1.60 -6.64
C ALA A 38 17.02 -0.91 -7.64
N ALA A 39 15.82 -1.46 -7.88
CA ALA A 39 14.84 -0.90 -8.82
C ALA A 39 14.35 0.50 -8.43
N PHE A 40 14.24 0.77 -7.12
CA PHE A 40 13.75 2.06 -6.61
C PHE A 40 14.86 2.99 -6.12
N GLY A 41 16.13 2.60 -6.20
CA GLY A 41 17.27 3.40 -5.77
C GLY A 41 17.33 3.62 -4.27
N VAL A 42 16.88 2.66 -3.47
CA VAL A 42 16.89 2.71 -2.01
C VAL A 42 18.16 2.05 -1.48
N PRO A 43 19.01 2.76 -0.69
CA PRO A 43 20.19 2.19 -0.05
C PRO A 43 19.83 1.00 0.85
N GLU A 44 20.75 0.06 1.00
CA GLU A 44 20.48 -1.18 1.72
C GLU A 44 20.23 -0.96 3.22
N ASP A 45 20.89 0.04 3.81
CA ASP A 45 20.79 0.46 5.20
C ASP A 45 19.67 1.48 5.48
N ALA A 46 19.02 2.02 4.42
CA ALA A 46 17.91 2.95 4.56
C ALA A 46 16.60 2.23 4.90
N ARG A 47 15.63 2.96 5.45
CA ARG A 47 14.24 2.52 5.60
C ARG A 47 13.42 2.96 4.40
N MET A 48 12.49 2.13 3.96
CA MET A 48 11.59 2.45 2.84
C MET A 48 10.13 2.42 3.26
N LEU A 49 9.44 3.54 3.08
CA LEU A 49 7.99 3.65 3.17
C LEU A 49 7.38 3.57 1.76
N LEU A 50 6.53 2.57 1.55
CA LEU A 50 5.69 2.51 0.35
C LEU A 50 4.34 3.15 0.63
N VAL A 51 3.93 4.09 -0.21
CA VAL A 51 2.60 4.73 -0.14
C VAL A 51 1.83 4.40 -1.42
N THR A 52 0.65 3.82 -1.29
CA THR A 52 -0.19 3.50 -2.45
C THR A 52 -1.68 3.51 -2.12
N GLY A 53 -2.46 4.14 -2.98
CA GLY A 53 -3.92 4.15 -2.89
C GLY A 53 -4.62 3.07 -3.73
N GLY A 54 -3.83 2.16 -4.34
CA GLY A 54 -4.31 1.23 -5.36
C GLY A 54 -4.28 1.84 -6.77
N SER A 55 -4.74 1.09 -7.77
CA SER A 55 -4.60 1.43 -9.21
C SER A 55 -5.25 2.76 -9.63
N LEU A 56 -6.28 3.19 -8.94
CA LEU A 56 -7.00 4.45 -9.22
C LEU A 56 -6.46 5.65 -8.44
N GLY A 57 -5.52 5.42 -7.52
CA GLY A 57 -5.02 6.41 -6.58
C GLY A 57 -5.98 6.66 -5.41
N ALA A 58 -5.61 7.57 -4.52
CA ALA A 58 -6.41 7.90 -3.34
C ALA A 58 -6.15 9.34 -2.90
N ARG A 59 -6.93 10.28 -3.42
CA ARG A 59 -6.76 11.73 -3.17
C ARG A 59 -6.58 12.08 -1.69
N HIS A 60 -7.45 11.59 -0.81
CA HIS A 60 -7.36 11.90 0.62
C HIS A 60 -6.12 11.30 1.29
N LEU A 61 -5.70 10.09 0.87
CA LEU A 61 -4.45 9.50 1.35
C LEU A 61 -3.25 10.31 0.86
N ASN A 62 -3.23 10.66 -0.42
CA ASN A 62 -2.17 11.52 -0.99
C ASN A 62 -2.09 12.86 -0.24
N ALA A 63 -3.23 13.53 -0.01
CA ALA A 63 -3.28 14.79 0.72
C ALA A 63 -2.74 14.66 2.15
N ALA A 64 -3.10 13.59 2.86
CA ALA A 64 -2.57 13.33 4.20
C ALA A 64 -1.04 13.14 4.19
N ILE A 65 -0.50 12.40 3.21
CA ILE A 65 0.95 12.23 3.06
C ILE A 65 1.64 13.56 2.75
N VAL A 66 1.07 14.38 1.87
CA VAL A 66 1.59 15.72 1.55
C VAL A 66 1.64 16.62 2.80
N GLN A 67 0.59 16.61 3.61
CA GLN A 67 0.53 17.40 4.86
C GLN A 67 1.62 17.00 5.87
N HIS A 68 2.09 15.76 5.81
CA HIS A 68 3.14 15.26 6.71
C HIS A 68 4.55 15.28 6.09
N LYS A 69 4.74 16.01 4.98
CA LYS A 69 6.00 16.10 4.25
C LYS A 69 7.19 16.37 5.15
N ASP A 70 7.15 17.43 5.94
CA ASP A 70 8.28 17.88 6.74
C ASP A 70 8.62 16.88 7.86
N MET A 71 7.59 16.28 8.46
CA MET A 71 7.78 15.21 9.44
C MET A 71 8.48 14.00 8.83
N LEU A 72 8.03 13.54 7.66
CA LEU A 72 8.60 12.38 6.97
C LEU A 72 10.03 12.66 6.51
N LEU A 73 10.31 13.84 5.96
CA LEU A 73 11.65 14.25 5.54
C LEU A 73 12.60 14.51 6.71
N GLY A 74 12.07 14.70 7.93
CA GLY A 74 12.83 14.81 9.15
C GLY A 74 13.59 13.52 9.53
N TYR A 75 13.24 12.37 8.97
CA TYR A 75 13.97 11.13 9.11
C TYR A 75 15.01 11.00 7.99
N PRO A 76 16.32 11.16 8.27
CA PRO A 76 17.34 11.26 7.22
C PRO A 76 17.56 9.96 6.43
N ASP A 77 17.28 8.82 7.04
CA ASP A 77 17.40 7.47 6.47
C ASP A 77 16.11 6.95 5.82
N LEU A 78 15.02 7.77 5.82
CA LEU A 78 13.76 7.38 5.23
C LEU A 78 13.73 7.69 3.73
N HIS A 79 13.49 6.66 2.94
CA HIS A 79 13.15 6.74 1.52
C HIS A 79 11.66 6.49 1.33
N ILE A 80 11.02 7.23 0.44
CA ILE A 80 9.57 7.13 0.19
C ILE A 80 9.35 6.81 -1.28
N VAL A 81 8.63 5.74 -1.55
CA VAL A 81 8.08 5.42 -2.87
C VAL A 81 6.59 5.67 -2.80
N HIS A 82 6.12 6.69 -3.51
CA HIS A 82 4.74 7.15 -3.45
C HIS A 82 4.05 6.96 -4.81
N VAL A 83 3.15 5.98 -4.89
CA VAL A 83 2.33 5.68 -6.06
C VAL A 83 0.99 6.38 -5.91
N THR A 84 0.88 7.56 -6.50
CA THR A 84 -0.21 8.50 -6.29
C THR A 84 -1.52 8.12 -7.01
N GLY A 85 -1.42 7.30 -8.05
CA GLY A 85 -2.43 7.17 -9.10
C GLY A 85 -2.17 8.17 -10.24
N PRO A 86 -2.39 7.77 -11.51
CA PRO A 86 -1.98 8.60 -12.67
C PRO A 86 -2.67 9.96 -12.72
N LYS A 87 -3.90 10.05 -12.23
CA LYS A 87 -4.68 11.31 -12.23
C LYS A 87 -4.25 12.32 -11.15
N GLU A 88 -3.55 11.86 -10.12
CA GLU A 88 -3.17 12.68 -8.98
C GLU A 88 -1.68 13.08 -9.03
N LEU A 89 -0.89 12.51 -9.95
CA LEU A 89 0.56 12.68 -9.98
C LEU A 89 0.98 14.15 -10.07
N ASP A 90 0.43 14.90 -11.03
CA ASP A 90 0.79 16.31 -11.25
C ASP A 90 0.42 17.16 -10.03
N SER A 91 -0.80 16.99 -9.50
CA SER A 91 -1.27 17.70 -8.32
C SER A 91 -0.43 17.41 -7.07
N VAL A 92 -0.05 16.15 -6.85
CA VAL A 92 0.80 15.77 -5.70
C VAL A 92 2.22 16.29 -5.88
N THR A 93 2.75 16.27 -7.10
CA THR A 93 4.07 16.82 -7.41
C THR A 93 4.14 18.31 -7.09
N GLU A 94 3.12 19.08 -7.54
CA GLU A 94 3.02 20.51 -7.28
C GLU A 94 2.89 20.80 -5.77
N GLN A 95 2.03 20.07 -5.06
CA GLN A 95 1.81 20.27 -3.62
C GLN A 95 3.03 19.90 -2.77
N LEU A 96 3.73 18.83 -3.12
CA LEU A 96 4.97 18.44 -2.43
C LEU A 96 6.09 19.43 -2.68
N ALA A 97 6.19 19.99 -3.88
CA ALA A 97 7.25 20.95 -4.26
C ALA A 97 8.62 20.54 -3.69
N LEU A 98 9.03 19.30 -3.97
CA LEU A 98 10.29 18.74 -3.47
C LEU A 98 11.48 19.45 -4.10
N THR A 99 12.48 19.79 -3.30
CA THR A 99 13.79 20.19 -3.82
C THR A 99 14.49 18.98 -4.46
N ASP A 100 15.50 19.21 -5.31
CA ASP A 100 16.29 18.15 -5.94
C ASP A 100 16.89 17.19 -4.91
N GLU A 101 17.31 17.69 -3.75
CA GLU A 101 17.86 16.89 -2.66
C GLU A 101 16.79 16.02 -1.99
N GLN A 102 15.59 16.58 -1.77
CA GLN A 102 14.45 15.83 -1.22
C GLN A 102 13.96 14.76 -2.19
N ALA A 103 13.95 15.06 -3.49
CA ALA A 103 13.54 14.12 -4.55
C ALA A 103 14.45 12.89 -4.65
N LYS A 104 15.70 12.95 -4.16
CA LYS A 104 16.58 11.77 -4.06
C LYS A 104 16.03 10.70 -3.09
N ARG A 105 15.25 11.12 -2.10
CA ARG A 105 14.66 10.24 -1.07
C ARG A 105 13.15 10.07 -1.18
N TRP A 106 12.50 10.80 -2.09
CA TRP A 106 11.05 10.72 -2.27
C TRP A 106 10.71 10.55 -3.75
N ARG A 107 10.51 9.33 -4.16
CA ARG A 107 10.19 8.99 -5.54
C ARG A 107 8.66 8.99 -5.74
N LEU A 108 8.19 9.92 -6.59
CA LEU A 108 6.79 9.99 -7.01
C LEU A 108 6.58 9.24 -8.32
N MET A 109 5.46 8.54 -8.42
CA MET A 109 5.02 7.92 -9.66
C MET A 109 3.50 7.80 -9.69
N GLY A 110 2.91 7.99 -10.86
CA GLY A 110 1.46 7.84 -11.03
C GLY A 110 1.03 6.37 -11.02
N TYR A 111 1.87 5.50 -11.54
CA TYR A 111 1.63 4.06 -11.64
C TYR A 111 2.95 3.29 -11.66
N THR A 112 2.90 2.04 -11.25
CA THR A 112 4.00 1.09 -11.42
C THR A 112 3.46 -0.31 -11.71
N ASP A 113 4.06 -0.99 -12.67
CA ASP A 113 3.88 -2.41 -12.95
C ASP A 113 4.80 -3.28 -12.05
N GLN A 114 5.74 -2.65 -11.35
CA GLN A 114 6.72 -3.27 -10.47
C GLN A 114 6.28 -3.28 -9.00
N MET A 115 4.96 -3.35 -8.71
CA MET A 115 4.45 -3.32 -7.35
C MET A 115 5.02 -4.43 -6.46
N GLY A 116 5.28 -5.62 -7.02
CA GLY A 116 5.93 -6.71 -6.30
C GLY A 116 7.33 -6.34 -5.80
N LEU A 117 8.13 -5.65 -6.63
CA LEU A 117 9.45 -5.13 -6.25
C LEU A 117 9.34 -4.01 -5.20
N ALA A 118 8.36 -3.10 -5.36
CA ALA A 118 8.13 -2.04 -4.37
C ALA A 118 7.75 -2.61 -3.00
N MET A 119 6.87 -3.61 -2.97
CA MET A 119 6.50 -4.31 -1.73
C MET A 119 7.67 -5.09 -1.13
N ALA A 120 8.51 -5.73 -1.97
CA ALA A 120 9.68 -6.45 -1.50
C ALA A 120 10.73 -5.53 -0.84
N ALA A 121 10.86 -4.31 -1.32
CA ALA A 121 11.79 -3.30 -0.79
C ALA A 121 11.27 -2.61 0.49
N ALA A 122 9.95 -2.58 0.70
CA ALA A 122 9.31 -1.80 1.76
C ALA A 122 9.57 -2.35 3.16
N ASP A 123 9.80 -1.45 4.11
CA ASP A 123 9.84 -1.74 5.55
C ASP A 123 8.48 -1.47 6.21
N ALA A 124 7.69 -0.58 5.62
CA ALA A 124 6.31 -0.30 6.00
C ALA A 124 5.51 0.17 4.79
N ILE A 125 4.19 0.06 4.86
CA ILE A 125 3.30 0.51 3.81
C ILE A 125 2.14 1.34 4.37
N VAL A 126 1.79 2.42 3.68
CA VAL A 126 0.51 3.13 3.86
C VAL A 126 -0.36 2.81 2.66
N SER A 127 -1.51 2.21 2.89
CA SER A 127 -2.36 1.72 1.81
C SER A 127 -3.85 1.83 2.10
N ARG A 128 -4.67 1.73 1.04
CA ARG A 128 -6.09 1.40 1.15
C ARG A 128 -6.27 -0.06 1.59
N ALA A 129 -7.43 -0.38 2.18
CA ALA A 129 -7.76 -1.71 2.67
C ALA A 129 -8.55 -2.57 1.66
N GLY A 130 -8.16 -2.50 0.37
CA GLY A 130 -8.72 -3.38 -0.65
C GLY A 130 -8.25 -4.83 -0.48
N ALA A 131 -9.13 -5.81 -0.70
CA ALA A 131 -8.85 -7.23 -0.44
C ALA A 131 -7.58 -7.75 -1.14
N THR A 132 -7.35 -7.36 -2.39
CA THR A 132 -6.13 -7.75 -3.14
C THR A 132 -4.87 -7.15 -2.53
N SER A 133 -4.91 -5.84 -2.20
CA SER A 133 -3.76 -5.17 -1.57
C SER A 133 -3.43 -5.81 -0.22
N LEU A 134 -4.44 -6.10 0.60
CA LEU A 134 -4.23 -6.73 1.90
C LEU A 134 -3.66 -8.13 1.78
N ALA A 135 -4.12 -8.94 0.79
CA ALA A 135 -3.56 -10.26 0.55
C ALA A 135 -2.07 -10.18 0.18
N GLU A 136 -1.69 -9.22 -0.67
CA GLU A 136 -0.31 -9.01 -1.08
C GLU A 136 0.57 -8.48 0.08
N ILE A 137 0.07 -7.52 0.87
CA ILE A 137 0.74 -6.98 2.06
C ILE A 137 0.98 -8.10 3.08
N SER A 138 -0.05 -8.91 3.37
CA SER A 138 0.05 -10.03 4.30
C SER A 138 1.03 -11.10 3.81
N ALA A 139 1.00 -11.45 2.52
CA ALA A 139 1.92 -12.41 1.92
C ALA A 139 3.40 -11.97 2.00
N ARG A 140 3.64 -10.66 2.08
CA ARG A 140 4.98 -10.06 2.23
C ARG A 140 5.34 -9.74 3.68
N HIS A 141 4.43 -9.94 4.64
CA HIS A 141 4.61 -9.60 6.05
C HIS A 141 5.01 -8.13 6.28
N ILE A 142 4.46 -7.19 5.49
CA ILE A 142 4.81 -5.77 5.59
C ILE A 142 3.93 -5.12 6.66
N PRO A 143 4.50 -4.47 7.69
CA PRO A 143 3.75 -3.63 8.62
C PRO A 143 2.95 -2.56 7.87
N ALA A 144 1.66 -2.44 8.15
CA ALA A 144 0.77 -1.59 7.36
C ALA A 144 0.01 -0.56 8.19
N LEU A 145 -0.02 0.69 7.72
CA LEU A 145 -1.02 1.68 8.12
C LEU A 145 -2.15 1.66 7.07
N LEU A 146 -3.31 1.22 7.49
CA LEU A 146 -4.46 1.06 6.61
C LEU A 146 -5.40 2.27 6.68
N VAL A 147 -5.70 2.83 5.52
CA VAL A 147 -6.61 3.98 5.36
C VAL A 147 -7.78 3.54 4.47
N PRO A 148 -8.87 3.00 5.04
CA PRO A 148 -10.01 2.53 4.28
C PRO A 148 -10.61 3.60 3.37
N PHE A 149 -11.18 3.20 2.23
CA PHE A 149 -11.90 4.11 1.36
C PHE A 149 -13.29 4.40 1.94
N PRO A 150 -13.61 5.67 2.30
CA PRO A 150 -14.80 5.99 3.09
C PRO A 150 -16.12 5.80 2.31
N TYR A 151 -16.07 5.70 0.99
CA TYR A 151 -17.23 5.49 0.12
C TYR A 151 -17.26 4.08 -0.48
N ALA A 152 -16.57 3.13 0.15
CA ALA A 152 -16.61 1.73 -0.28
C ALA A 152 -18.03 1.17 -0.06
N THR A 153 -18.54 0.46 -1.06
CA THR A 153 -19.85 -0.22 -0.96
C THR A 153 -19.88 -1.07 0.31
N GLU A 154 -20.96 -0.94 1.12
CA GLU A 154 -21.12 -1.68 2.38
C GLU A 154 -19.95 -1.56 3.38
N ASP A 155 -19.15 -0.49 3.27
CA ASP A 155 -17.99 -0.24 4.14
C ASP A 155 -16.98 -1.41 4.23
N HIS A 156 -16.91 -2.22 3.16
CA HIS A 156 -16.09 -3.44 3.14
C HIS A 156 -14.61 -3.18 3.44
N GLN A 157 -14.06 -2.01 3.09
CA GLN A 157 -12.65 -1.72 3.37
C GLN A 157 -12.38 -1.50 4.86
N THR A 158 -13.31 -0.88 5.60
CA THR A 158 -13.20 -0.76 7.06
C THR A 158 -13.25 -2.13 7.73
N MET A 159 -14.13 -3.02 7.27
CA MET A 159 -14.20 -4.39 7.78
C MET A 159 -12.91 -5.17 7.52
N ASN A 160 -12.36 -5.05 6.31
CA ASN A 160 -11.08 -5.67 5.95
C ASN A 160 -9.93 -5.14 6.83
N ALA A 161 -9.84 -3.82 7.02
CA ALA A 161 -8.82 -3.20 7.86
C ALA A 161 -8.91 -3.68 9.32
N ARG A 162 -10.11 -3.73 9.89
CA ARG A 162 -10.34 -4.23 11.26
C ARG A 162 -9.83 -5.65 11.44
N ALA A 163 -10.11 -6.54 10.49
CA ALA A 163 -9.62 -7.92 10.56
C ALA A 163 -8.08 -7.98 10.62
N CYS A 164 -7.37 -7.11 9.89
CA CYS A 164 -5.91 -7.03 9.95
C CYS A 164 -5.41 -6.45 11.29
N VAL A 165 -6.09 -5.43 11.82
CA VAL A 165 -5.73 -4.81 13.11
C VAL A 165 -5.96 -5.80 14.26
N GLU A 166 -7.10 -6.52 14.28
CA GLU A 166 -7.41 -7.55 15.28
C GLU A 166 -6.40 -8.71 15.26
N ALA A 167 -5.85 -9.02 14.08
CA ALA A 167 -4.77 -9.98 13.93
C ALA A 167 -3.37 -9.43 14.29
N GLY A 168 -3.26 -8.15 14.68
CA GLY A 168 -1.98 -7.50 15.01
C GLY A 168 -1.07 -7.25 13.79
N ALA A 169 -1.63 -7.26 12.57
CA ALA A 169 -0.88 -7.12 11.32
C ALA A 169 -0.89 -5.69 10.75
N ALA A 170 -1.70 -4.78 11.33
CA ALA A 170 -1.86 -3.41 10.84
C ALA A 170 -2.28 -2.44 11.95
N PHE A 171 -2.27 -1.15 11.58
CA PHE A 171 -2.75 -0.01 12.38
C PHE A 171 -3.85 0.73 11.64
#